data_5081f743f4ea92bea9d72cf08f2fb0b5
#
_entry.id   5081f743f4ea92bea9d72cf08f2fb0b5
#
_cell.length_a   1.000
_cell.length_b   1.000
_cell.length_c   1.000
_cell.angle_alpha   90.00
_cell.angle_beta   90.00
_cell.angle_gamma   90.00
#
_symmetry.space_group_name_H-M   'P 1'
#
loop_
_entity.id
_entity.type
_entity.pdbx_description
1 polymer ?
#
loop_
_entity_poly.entity_id
_entity_poly.type
_entity_poly.pdbx_seq_one_letter_code
_entity_poly.pdbx_strand_id
1 'polypeptide(L)'
;YTTDKANDFTAILTNIKGSAPDAIFYGGLDAQSGPMKRQLATLGLKSPLVSGEMTRSDTFIKLAGDAADGTFASLAGVPLDKMAAGKDFEKRYQERFKKAPGVYAPYAYDGAWNMISAIEAAGTAKPEKYLPELAKLNRKGATSEHIAYDKNGDLKEISVTIYEVKNGKWEMVETMVSQAN
;
A
#
# COMPACT_ATOMS: atom_id res chain seq x y z
N TYR A 1 15.15 13.77 -10.13
CA TYR A 1 15.20 13.83 -8.66
C TYR A 1 14.30 14.95 -8.17
N THR A 2 13.43 14.66 -7.19
CA THR A 2 12.57 15.63 -6.52
C THR A 2 12.62 15.41 -5.00
N THR A 3 11.98 16.26 -4.21
CA THR A 3 11.97 16.20 -2.75
C THR A 3 10.54 16.11 -2.22
N ASP A 4 10.40 15.70 -0.97
CA ASP A 4 9.14 15.67 -0.22
C ASP A 4 8.51 17.07 0.01
N LYS A 5 9.28 18.14 -0.24
CA LYS A 5 8.81 19.53 -0.14
C LYS A 5 8.44 20.14 -1.49
N ALA A 6 8.72 19.44 -2.60
CA ALA A 6 8.41 19.94 -3.92
C ALA A 6 6.90 19.90 -4.19
N ASN A 7 6.41 20.94 -4.82
CA ASN A 7 5.03 21.07 -5.30
C ASN A 7 4.95 21.57 -6.75
N ASP A 8 6.08 21.98 -7.32
CA ASP A 8 6.25 22.30 -8.73
C ASP A 8 7.24 21.33 -9.37
N PHE A 9 6.77 20.60 -10.36
CA PHE A 9 7.48 19.57 -11.10
C PHE A 9 7.66 19.93 -12.59
N THR A 10 7.23 21.15 -12.98
CA THR A 10 7.13 21.56 -14.39
C THR A 10 8.46 21.39 -15.12
N ALA A 11 9.57 21.80 -14.51
CA ALA A 11 10.89 21.70 -15.14
C ALA A 11 11.31 20.24 -15.41
N ILE A 12 11.20 19.37 -14.40
CA ILE A 12 11.57 17.95 -14.56
C ILE A 12 10.61 17.23 -15.52
N LEU A 13 9.31 17.53 -15.47
CA LEU A 13 8.31 16.94 -16.36
C LEU A 13 8.47 17.41 -17.81
N THR A 14 8.91 18.64 -18.03
CA THR A 14 9.25 19.16 -19.38
C THR A 14 10.44 18.39 -19.97
N ASN A 15 11.48 18.11 -19.16
CA ASN A 15 12.59 17.29 -19.59
C ASN A 15 12.16 15.86 -19.91
N ILE A 16 11.32 15.25 -19.06
CA ILE A 16 10.76 13.91 -19.28
C ILE A 16 9.92 13.87 -20.56
N LYS A 17 9.14 14.91 -20.83
CA LYS A 17 8.35 15.03 -22.06
C LYS A 17 9.22 14.95 -23.30
N GLY A 18 10.41 15.55 -23.27
CA GLY A 18 11.36 15.51 -24.39
C GLY A 18 11.84 14.10 -24.75
N SER A 19 11.80 13.15 -23.82
CA SER A 19 12.15 11.73 -24.07
C SER A 19 10.98 10.88 -24.55
N ALA A 20 9.76 11.44 -24.60
CA ALA A 20 8.54 10.75 -25.03
C ALA A 20 8.35 9.35 -24.39
N PRO A 21 8.34 9.22 -23.05
CA PRO A 21 8.31 7.91 -22.40
C PRO A 21 6.92 7.26 -22.56
N ASP A 22 6.89 5.92 -22.62
CA ASP A 22 5.64 5.14 -22.65
C ASP A 22 4.95 5.11 -21.27
N ALA A 23 5.71 5.22 -20.17
CA ALA A 23 5.23 5.30 -18.81
C ALA A 23 6.18 6.13 -17.94
N ILE A 24 5.67 6.70 -16.85
CA ILE A 24 6.47 7.44 -15.87
C ILE A 24 6.31 6.76 -14.52
N PHE A 25 7.42 6.28 -13.94
CA PHE A 25 7.42 5.76 -12.58
C PHE A 25 7.80 6.85 -11.58
N TYR A 26 6.99 6.96 -10.53
CA TYR A 26 7.25 7.86 -9.41
C TYR A 26 7.30 7.11 -8.08
N GLY A 27 8.46 7.13 -7.41
CA GLY A 27 8.65 6.59 -6.07
C GLY A 27 8.54 7.67 -5.00
N GLY A 28 7.34 7.88 -4.45
CA GLY A 28 7.11 8.89 -3.42
C GLY A 28 5.67 8.92 -2.94
N LEU A 29 5.32 10.02 -2.27
CA LEU A 29 4.06 10.18 -1.52
C LEU A 29 2.94 10.78 -2.37
N ASP A 30 1.71 10.60 -1.92
CA ASP A 30 0.48 11.16 -2.50
C ASP A 30 0.47 12.70 -2.53
N ALA A 31 1.05 13.33 -1.51
CA ALA A 31 1.18 14.79 -1.43
C ALA A 31 1.95 15.39 -2.61
N GLN A 32 2.88 14.65 -3.21
CA GLN A 32 3.65 15.06 -4.38
C GLN A 32 3.09 14.45 -5.67
N SER A 33 2.70 13.17 -5.67
CA SER A 33 2.20 12.51 -6.89
C SER A 33 0.88 13.12 -7.39
N GLY A 34 0.01 13.61 -6.51
CA GLY A 34 -1.23 14.28 -6.90
C GLY A 34 -1.00 15.57 -7.71
N PRO A 35 -0.27 16.57 -7.17
CA PRO A 35 0.13 17.76 -7.94
C PRO A 35 0.92 17.43 -9.20
N MET A 36 1.84 16.45 -9.14
CA MET A 36 2.61 15.97 -10.29
C MET A 36 1.71 15.47 -11.40
N LYS A 37 0.69 14.67 -11.09
CA LYS A 37 -0.27 14.13 -12.08
C LYS A 37 -1.05 15.25 -12.77
N ARG A 38 -1.45 16.31 -12.05
CA ARG A 38 -2.08 17.48 -12.66
C ARG A 38 -1.14 18.20 -13.63
N GLN A 39 0.13 18.36 -13.23
CA GLN A 39 1.13 19.02 -14.06
C GLN A 39 1.47 18.20 -15.31
N LEU A 40 1.50 16.85 -15.21
CA LEU A 40 1.60 15.97 -16.37
C LEU A 40 0.47 16.25 -17.38
N ALA A 41 -0.77 16.32 -16.90
CA ALA A 41 -1.93 16.61 -17.73
C ALA A 41 -1.83 18.03 -18.38
N THR A 42 -1.45 19.04 -17.58
CA THR A 42 -1.27 20.43 -18.08
C THR A 42 -0.20 20.50 -19.16
N LEU A 43 0.88 19.73 -19.06
CA LEU A 43 1.93 19.65 -20.05
C LEU A 43 1.55 18.81 -21.29
N GLY A 44 0.38 18.17 -21.28
CA GLY A 44 -0.07 17.30 -22.36
C GLY A 44 0.68 15.97 -22.45
N LEU A 45 1.31 15.54 -21.35
CA LEU A 45 1.92 14.21 -21.23
C LEU A 45 0.82 13.17 -21.04
N LYS A 46 0.72 12.22 -21.99
CA LYS A 46 -0.30 11.15 -21.97
C LYS A 46 0.21 9.85 -21.34
N SER A 47 1.51 9.76 -21.06
CA SER A 47 2.11 8.61 -20.41
C SER A 47 1.47 8.35 -19.05
N PRO A 48 1.06 7.11 -18.73
CA PRO A 48 0.51 6.79 -17.42
C PRO A 48 1.53 7.04 -16.32
N LEU A 49 1.06 7.53 -15.17
CA LEU A 49 1.83 7.59 -13.95
C LEU A 49 1.70 6.25 -13.24
N VAL A 50 2.83 5.60 -12.98
CA VAL A 50 2.93 4.36 -12.20
C VAL A 50 3.64 4.66 -10.90
N SER A 51 3.14 4.19 -9.78
CA SER A 51 3.71 4.52 -8.47
C SER A 51 3.59 3.35 -7.48
N GLY A 52 4.25 3.51 -6.34
CA GLY A 52 4.12 2.59 -5.21
C GLY A 52 2.92 2.88 -4.32
N GLU A 53 2.86 2.16 -3.21
CA GLU A 53 1.70 2.14 -2.29
C GLU A 53 1.33 3.51 -1.72
N MET A 54 2.32 4.38 -1.48
CA MET A 54 2.10 5.70 -0.88
C MET A 54 1.31 6.67 -1.77
N THR A 55 1.16 6.35 -3.06
CA THR A 55 0.27 7.08 -3.98
C THR A 55 -1.16 6.53 -3.95
N ARG A 56 -1.36 5.27 -3.55
CA ARG A 56 -2.67 4.62 -3.50
C ARG A 56 -3.47 5.12 -2.30
N SER A 57 -4.02 6.32 -2.40
CA SER A 57 -4.79 6.98 -1.35
C SER A 57 -5.94 7.81 -1.92
N ASP A 58 -6.93 8.11 -1.08
CA ASP A 58 -7.99 9.07 -1.43
C ASP A 58 -7.44 10.50 -1.50
N THR A 59 -6.36 10.79 -0.80
CA THR A 59 -5.65 12.07 -0.85
C THR A 59 -5.07 12.31 -2.24
N PHE A 60 -4.45 11.29 -2.86
CA PHE A 60 -3.97 11.38 -4.24
C PHE A 60 -5.11 11.80 -5.19
N ILE A 61 -6.25 11.11 -5.13
CA ILE A 61 -7.40 11.42 -5.99
C ILE A 61 -7.86 12.87 -5.79
N LYS A 62 -7.98 13.32 -4.55
CA LYS A 62 -8.36 14.71 -4.23
C LYS A 62 -7.36 15.72 -4.78
N LEU A 63 -6.05 15.45 -4.67
CA LEU A 63 -5.00 16.36 -5.11
C LEU A 63 -4.82 16.34 -6.64
N ALA A 64 -5.00 15.21 -7.28
CA ALA A 64 -4.91 15.07 -8.73
C ALA A 64 -6.18 15.57 -9.45
N GLY A 65 -7.35 15.50 -8.79
CA GLY A 65 -8.64 15.89 -9.36
C GLY A 65 -8.95 15.09 -10.62
N ASP A 66 -9.49 15.76 -11.64
CA ASP A 66 -9.87 15.12 -12.92
C ASP A 66 -8.69 14.47 -13.66
N ALA A 67 -7.46 14.84 -13.31
CA ALA A 67 -6.27 14.23 -13.89
C ALA A 67 -5.93 12.85 -13.29
N ALA A 68 -6.58 12.44 -12.20
CA ALA A 68 -6.23 11.19 -11.49
C ALA A 68 -6.35 9.93 -12.35
N ASP A 69 -7.31 9.88 -13.26
CA ASP A 69 -7.61 8.70 -14.08
C ASP A 69 -6.39 8.22 -14.88
N GLY A 70 -6.27 6.89 -15.04
CA GLY A 70 -5.13 6.25 -15.70
C GLY A 70 -3.83 6.29 -14.90
N THR A 71 -3.91 6.56 -13.59
CA THR A 71 -2.77 6.37 -12.68
C THR A 71 -2.81 4.97 -12.11
N PHE A 72 -1.64 4.31 -12.08
CA PHE A 72 -1.46 3.00 -11.49
C PHE A 72 -0.65 3.09 -10.19
N ALA A 73 -1.03 2.29 -9.19
CA ALA A 73 -0.26 2.16 -7.96
C ALA A 73 -0.32 0.73 -7.44
N SER A 74 0.80 0.27 -6.88
CA SER A 74 0.85 -1.00 -6.15
C SER A 74 0.45 -0.82 -4.69
N LEU A 75 -0.09 -1.87 -4.09
CA LEU A 75 -0.32 -1.96 -2.64
C LEU A 75 0.02 -3.37 -2.19
N ALA A 76 0.76 -3.50 -1.09
CA ALA A 76 1.02 -4.80 -0.49
C ALA A 76 -0.28 -5.44 -0.01
N GLY A 77 -0.40 -6.76 -0.22
CA GLY A 77 -1.55 -7.55 0.16
C GLY A 77 -2.67 -7.60 -0.87
N VAL A 78 -3.81 -8.13 -0.45
CA VAL A 78 -5.03 -8.26 -1.23
C VAL A 78 -6.07 -7.23 -0.79
N PRO A 79 -7.08 -6.90 -1.61
CA PRO A 79 -8.21 -6.08 -1.19
C PRO A 79 -8.90 -6.65 0.06
N LEU A 80 -9.44 -5.78 0.92
CA LEU A 80 -10.03 -6.15 2.20
C LEU A 80 -11.08 -7.26 2.08
N ASP A 81 -11.93 -7.22 1.05
CA ASP A 81 -12.96 -8.22 0.78
C ASP A 81 -12.41 -9.58 0.34
N LYS A 82 -11.14 -9.65 -0.02
CA LYS A 82 -10.40 -10.86 -0.40
C LYS A 82 -9.50 -11.41 0.72
N MET A 83 -9.35 -10.66 1.81
CA MET A 83 -8.57 -11.11 2.98
C MET A 83 -9.28 -12.26 3.70
N ALA A 84 -8.51 -13.12 4.37
CA ALA A 84 -9.00 -14.32 5.07
C ALA A 84 -10.16 -14.04 6.04
N ALA A 85 -10.08 -12.98 6.83
CA ALA A 85 -11.15 -12.53 7.72
C ALA A 85 -11.56 -11.06 7.47
N GLY A 86 -11.38 -10.57 6.23
CA GLY A 86 -11.55 -9.16 5.91
C GLY A 86 -12.96 -8.63 6.19
N LYS A 87 -13.99 -9.37 5.80
CA LYS A 87 -15.40 -8.97 6.04
C LYS A 87 -15.75 -8.91 7.52
N ASP A 88 -15.28 -9.87 8.31
CA ASP A 88 -15.48 -9.87 9.77
C ASP A 88 -14.71 -8.73 10.43
N PHE A 89 -13.48 -8.50 10.00
CA PHE A 89 -12.67 -7.37 10.46
C PHE A 89 -13.37 -6.03 10.16
N GLU A 90 -13.85 -5.83 8.93
CA GLU A 90 -14.55 -4.62 8.53
C GLU A 90 -15.79 -4.37 9.40
N LYS A 91 -16.62 -5.39 9.58
CA LYS A 91 -17.82 -5.32 10.42
C LYS A 91 -17.49 -4.88 11.84
N ARG A 92 -16.56 -5.59 12.50
CA ARG A 92 -16.13 -5.26 13.89
C ARG A 92 -15.52 -3.88 14.00
N TYR A 93 -14.74 -3.48 13.00
CA TYR A 93 -14.12 -2.15 12.96
C TYR A 93 -15.19 -1.05 12.85
N GLN A 94 -16.17 -1.20 11.96
CA GLN A 94 -17.27 -0.26 11.78
C GLN A 94 -18.16 -0.19 13.03
N GLU A 95 -18.47 -1.33 13.65
CA GLU A 95 -19.24 -1.38 14.90
C GLU A 95 -18.56 -0.60 16.03
N ARG A 96 -17.22 -0.72 16.14
CA ARG A 96 -16.45 -0.08 17.22
C ARG A 96 -16.13 1.39 16.94
N PHE A 97 -15.72 1.72 15.72
CA PHE A 97 -15.18 3.05 15.39
C PHE A 97 -16.14 3.91 14.58
N LYS A 98 -17.31 3.39 14.18
CA LYS A 98 -18.34 4.07 13.38
C LYS A 98 -17.82 4.67 12.07
N LYS A 99 -16.79 4.06 11.48
CA LYS A 99 -16.20 4.42 10.20
C LYS A 99 -15.58 3.19 9.53
N ALA A 100 -15.40 3.25 8.21
CA ALA A 100 -14.70 2.21 7.47
C ALA A 100 -13.22 2.13 7.88
N PRO A 101 -12.61 0.93 7.88
CA PRO A 101 -11.18 0.79 8.11
C PRO A 101 -10.37 1.42 6.97
N GLY A 102 -9.28 2.10 7.31
CA GLY A 102 -8.29 2.50 6.32
C GLY A 102 -7.50 1.29 5.81
N VAL A 103 -6.81 1.46 4.67
CA VAL A 103 -6.13 0.36 3.97
C VAL A 103 -5.11 -0.41 4.82
N TYR A 104 -4.47 0.24 5.77
CA TYR A 104 -3.48 -0.39 6.66
C TYR A 104 -4.07 -0.95 7.95
N ALA A 105 -5.35 -0.70 8.26
CA ALA A 105 -5.95 -1.10 9.54
C ALA A 105 -5.88 -2.61 9.81
N PRO A 106 -6.20 -3.53 8.86
CA PRO A 106 -6.09 -4.95 9.11
C PRO A 106 -4.66 -5.43 9.32
N TYR A 107 -3.68 -4.82 8.63
CA TYR A 107 -2.25 -5.14 8.81
C TYR A 107 -1.72 -4.68 10.16
N ALA A 108 -2.08 -3.47 10.59
CA ALA A 108 -1.73 -2.96 11.92
C ALA A 108 -2.33 -3.83 13.04
N TYR A 109 -3.56 -4.31 12.84
CA TYR A 109 -4.22 -5.24 13.77
C TYR A 109 -3.46 -6.56 13.85
N ASP A 110 -3.11 -7.17 12.72
CA ASP A 110 -2.34 -8.41 12.71
C ASP A 110 -0.93 -8.22 13.27
N GLY A 111 -0.26 -7.11 12.94
CA GLY A 111 1.05 -6.76 13.50
C GLY A 111 1.02 -6.66 15.03
N ALA A 112 -0.01 -6.00 15.59
CA ALA A 112 -0.18 -5.93 17.04
C ALA A 112 -0.39 -7.32 17.67
N TRP A 113 -1.22 -8.15 17.06
CA TRP A 113 -1.43 -9.53 17.56
C TRP A 113 -0.20 -10.41 17.42
N ASN A 114 0.61 -10.24 16.37
CA ASN A 114 1.87 -10.96 16.23
C ASN A 114 2.81 -10.63 17.39
N MET A 115 2.92 -9.35 17.74
CA MET A 115 3.73 -8.91 18.88
C MET A 115 3.19 -9.43 20.21
N ILE A 116 1.89 -9.33 20.45
CA ILE A 116 1.25 -9.83 21.68
C ILE A 116 1.51 -11.33 21.83
N SER A 117 1.25 -12.11 20.78
CA SER A 117 1.45 -13.57 20.81
C SER A 117 2.92 -13.96 21.09
N ALA A 118 3.88 -13.23 20.51
CA ALA A 118 5.29 -13.48 20.77
C ALA A 118 5.70 -13.12 22.20
N ILE A 119 5.18 -12.02 22.74
CA ILE A 119 5.42 -11.61 24.14
C ILE A 119 4.80 -12.59 25.13
N GLU A 120 3.60 -13.07 24.87
CA GLU A 120 2.93 -14.10 25.67
C GLU A 120 3.74 -15.40 25.66
N ALA A 121 4.18 -15.87 24.50
CA ALA A 121 5.01 -17.06 24.36
C ALA A 121 6.36 -16.93 25.11
N ALA A 122 6.96 -15.75 25.08
CA ALA A 122 8.23 -15.47 25.77
C ALA A 122 8.06 -15.23 27.28
N GLY A 123 6.83 -14.95 27.75
CA GLY A 123 6.55 -14.57 29.14
C GLY A 123 7.14 -13.22 29.56
N THR A 124 7.60 -12.41 28.61
CA THR A 124 8.25 -11.11 28.86
C THR A 124 8.25 -10.22 27.62
N ALA A 125 8.20 -8.91 27.82
CA ALA A 125 8.30 -7.91 26.76
C ALA A 125 9.74 -7.50 26.40
N LYS A 126 10.77 -8.23 26.89
CA LYS A 126 12.16 -7.97 26.53
C LYS A 126 12.43 -8.42 25.09
N PRO A 127 12.91 -7.54 24.17
CA PRO A 127 13.09 -7.86 22.75
C PRO A 127 13.93 -9.11 22.50
N GLU A 128 15.04 -9.28 23.23
CA GLU A 128 15.92 -10.45 23.09
C GLU A 128 15.24 -11.79 23.43
N LYS A 129 14.09 -11.75 24.10
CA LYS A 129 13.31 -12.93 24.48
C LYS A 129 12.13 -13.18 23.54
N TYR A 130 11.37 -12.14 23.16
CA TYR A 130 10.22 -12.36 22.30
C TYR A 130 10.56 -12.44 20.80
N LEU A 131 11.68 -11.84 20.33
CA LEU A 131 12.07 -11.91 18.91
C LEU A 131 12.24 -13.36 18.38
N PRO A 132 12.88 -14.29 19.12
CA PRO A 132 12.92 -15.70 18.70
C PRO A 132 11.53 -16.35 18.61
N GLU A 133 10.58 -15.95 19.45
CA GLU A 133 9.20 -16.47 19.41
C GLU A 133 8.41 -15.84 18.24
N LEU A 134 8.64 -14.55 17.97
CA LEU A 134 8.07 -13.87 16.78
C LEU A 134 8.56 -14.54 15.49
N ALA A 135 9.85 -14.91 15.41
CA ALA A 135 10.42 -15.58 14.24
C ALA A 135 9.80 -16.98 13.99
N LYS A 136 9.30 -17.64 15.02
CA LYS A 136 8.62 -18.95 14.92
C LYS A 136 7.12 -18.85 14.71
N LEU A 137 6.57 -17.61 14.67
CA LEU A 137 5.15 -17.39 14.60
C LEU A 137 4.54 -18.09 13.38
N ASN A 138 3.41 -18.75 13.59
CA ASN A 138 2.53 -19.23 12.55
C ASN A 138 1.10 -19.13 13.06
N ARG A 139 0.34 -18.15 12.57
CA ARG A 139 -1.01 -17.90 13.04
C ARG A 139 -1.94 -17.44 11.93
N LYS A 140 -3.24 -17.66 12.13
CA LYS A 140 -4.28 -17.03 11.34
C LYS A 140 -4.48 -15.58 11.79
N GLY A 141 -4.59 -14.68 10.82
CA GLY A 141 -4.87 -13.25 11.01
C GLY A 141 -6.13 -12.78 10.31
N ALA A 142 -6.33 -11.49 10.32
CA ALA A 142 -7.36 -10.84 9.51
C ALA A 142 -6.95 -10.79 8.02
N THR A 143 -5.69 -10.65 7.75
CA THR A 143 -5.14 -10.46 6.40
C THR A 143 -4.83 -11.77 5.69
N SER A 144 -4.40 -12.82 6.41
CA SER A 144 -3.99 -14.11 5.85
C SER A 144 -4.40 -15.27 6.77
N GLU A 145 -4.61 -16.45 6.19
CA GLU A 145 -4.78 -17.70 6.93
C GLU A 145 -3.48 -18.14 7.61
N HIS A 146 -2.31 -17.77 7.04
CA HIS A 146 -0.99 -18.17 7.52
C HIS A 146 -0.04 -16.96 7.56
N ILE A 147 0.08 -16.35 8.74
CA ILE A 147 1.09 -15.33 8.98
C ILE A 147 2.30 -16.03 9.58
N ALA A 148 3.36 -16.14 8.82
CA ALA A 148 4.63 -16.74 9.22
C ALA A 148 5.79 -15.97 8.57
N TYR A 149 6.95 -16.00 9.23
CA TYR A 149 8.14 -15.28 8.78
C TYR A 149 9.24 -16.26 8.32
N ASP A 150 10.01 -15.84 7.35
CA ASP A 150 11.22 -16.52 6.92
C ASP A 150 12.43 -16.17 7.83
N LYS A 151 13.61 -16.66 7.46
CA LYS A 151 14.85 -16.39 8.20
C LYS A 151 15.31 -14.92 8.20
N ASN A 152 14.81 -14.12 7.28
CA ASN A 152 15.12 -12.70 7.15
C ASN A 152 14.09 -11.81 7.88
N GLY A 153 12.96 -12.40 8.33
CA GLY A 153 11.83 -11.68 8.91
C GLY A 153 10.79 -11.23 7.89
N ASP A 154 10.90 -11.68 6.64
CA ASP A 154 9.91 -11.42 5.62
C ASP A 154 8.74 -12.40 5.73
N LEU A 155 7.53 -11.98 5.32
CA LEU A 155 6.38 -12.88 5.25
C LEU A 155 6.64 -14.00 4.23
N LYS A 156 6.33 -15.24 4.59
CA LYS A 156 6.46 -16.39 3.68
C LYS A 156 5.47 -16.36 2.53
N GLU A 157 4.30 -15.77 2.73
CA GLU A 157 3.31 -15.53 1.70
C GLU A 157 3.19 -14.03 1.48
N ILE A 158 3.52 -13.58 0.28
CA ILE A 158 3.51 -12.17 -0.11
C ILE A 158 2.52 -12.02 -1.27
N SER A 159 1.64 -11.03 -1.16
CA SER A 159 0.81 -10.60 -2.26
C SER A 159 0.98 -9.10 -2.51
N VAL A 160 0.87 -8.71 -3.77
CA VAL A 160 0.87 -7.31 -4.19
C VAL A 160 -0.29 -7.14 -5.17
N THR A 161 -1.11 -6.13 -4.93
CA THR A 161 -2.23 -5.77 -5.80
C THR A 161 -1.92 -4.48 -6.55
N ILE A 162 -2.15 -4.50 -7.85
CA ILE A 162 -2.09 -3.31 -8.70
C ILE A 162 -3.48 -2.71 -8.80
N TYR A 163 -3.55 -1.42 -8.63
CA TYR A 163 -4.75 -0.61 -8.75
C TYR A 163 -4.59 0.42 -9.87
N GLU A 164 -5.69 0.78 -10.49
CA GLU A 164 -5.80 1.86 -11.46
C GLU A 164 -6.89 2.84 -11.00
N VAL A 165 -6.68 4.13 -11.22
CA VAL A 165 -7.76 5.10 -11.02
C VAL A 165 -8.65 5.12 -12.25
N LYS A 166 -9.95 4.84 -12.04
CA LYS A 166 -11.01 4.91 -13.04
C LYS A 166 -12.20 5.70 -12.49
N ASN A 167 -12.64 6.69 -13.22
CA ASN A 167 -13.78 7.54 -12.81
C ASN A 167 -13.60 8.10 -11.38
N GLY A 168 -12.39 8.55 -11.06
CA GLY A 168 -12.04 9.11 -9.75
C GLY A 168 -12.04 8.10 -8.59
N LYS A 169 -11.90 6.81 -8.86
CA LYS A 169 -11.83 5.75 -7.84
C LYS A 169 -10.71 4.76 -8.14
N TRP A 170 -10.08 4.25 -7.08
CA TRP A 170 -9.13 3.16 -7.19
C TRP A 170 -9.87 1.85 -7.45
N GLU A 171 -9.59 1.21 -8.58
CA GLU A 171 -10.10 -0.11 -8.94
C GLU A 171 -8.95 -1.12 -8.99
N MET A 172 -9.19 -2.33 -8.52
CA MET A 172 -8.23 -3.42 -8.59
C MET A 172 -8.08 -3.87 -10.04
N VAL A 173 -6.83 -3.99 -10.50
CA VAL A 173 -6.48 -4.55 -11.80
C VAL A 173 -6.10 -6.02 -11.66
N GLU A 174 -5.09 -6.30 -10.83
CA GLU A 174 -4.54 -7.64 -10.67
C GLU A 174 -3.91 -7.80 -9.29
N THR A 175 -3.96 -9.01 -8.76
CA THR A 175 -3.20 -9.41 -7.57
C THR A 175 -2.20 -10.49 -7.93
N MET A 176 -0.94 -10.24 -7.64
CA MET A 176 0.15 -11.20 -7.75
C MET A 176 0.42 -11.81 -6.38
N VAL A 177 0.57 -13.14 -6.33
CA VAL A 177 0.91 -13.88 -5.12
C VAL A 177 2.24 -14.57 -5.34
N SER A 178 3.17 -14.41 -4.42
CA SER A 178 4.46 -15.10 -4.41
C SER A 178 4.65 -15.77 -3.06
N GLN A 179 5.29 -16.95 -3.09
CA GLN A 179 5.79 -17.60 -1.88
C GLN A 179 7.28 -17.34 -1.78
N ALA A 180 7.75 -16.97 -0.61
CA ALA A 180 9.19 -16.88 -0.35
C ALA A 180 9.80 -18.29 -0.41
N ASN A 181 10.82 -18.45 -1.23
CA ASN A 181 11.58 -19.69 -1.37
C ASN A 181 12.44 -19.96 -0.13
#